data_b442fbd9c92dd3a54d67066e94277b13
#
_entry.id   b442fbd9c92dd3a54d67066e94277b13
#
_cell.length_a   1.000
_cell.length_b   1.000
_cell.length_c   1.000
_cell.angle_alpha   90.00
_cell.angle_beta   90.00
_cell.angle_gamma   90.00
#
_symmetry.space_group_name_H-M   'P 1'
#
loop_
_entity.id
_entity.type
_entity.pdbx_description
1 polymer ?
#
loop_
_entity_poly.entity_id
_entity_poly.type
_entity_poly.pdbx_seq_one_letter_code
_entity_poly.pdbx_strand_id
1 'polypeptide(L)'
;MFELYAITDRKMLGDRSEIEAARLCYEGGADVVQLRMKDTDGGEMLRVAKEIQALANQYNRFFIVNDRIDVAILASADGIHLGQSDIPISEARRLVGDEMIIGASVHNVEQAVKAVEDGADYLGVGSIFTTSTKPDAEQGLGIDVIMDIKEAVDVPVVAIGGINKGNILDVMRAGADGAAVVSAIMAKEDIKSAAHELKVMILNDRRNRQ
;
A
#
# COMPACT_ATOMS: atom_id res chain seq x y z
N MET A 1 8.66 -6.49 -6.73
CA MET A 1 8.42 -5.05 -6.98
C MET A 1 6.93 -4.79 -6.83
N PHE A 2 6.51 -3.73 -6.15
CA PHE A 2 5.13 -3.45 -5.75
C PHE A 2 4.44 -2.52 -6.75
N GLU A 3 4.21 -2.97 -7.99
CA GLU A 3 3.66 -2.10 -9.05
C GLU A 3 2.22 -1.68 -8.78
N LEU A 4 1.34 -2.64 -8.47
CA LEU A 4 -0.03 -2.37 -8.04
C LEU A 4 -0.25 -2.81 -6.61
N TYR A 5 -0.55 -1.84 -5.75
CA TYR A 5 -0.74 -2.00 -4.32
C TYR A 5 -2.20 -1.67 -3.95
N ALA A 6 -3.00 -2.65 -3.56
CA ALA A 6 -4.39 -2.46 -3.18
C ALA A 6 -4.52 -2.36 -1.65
N ILE A 7 -5.23 -1.34 -1.15
CA ILE A 7 -5.48 -1.16 0.28
C ILE A 7 -6.98 -1.33 0.54
N THR A 8 -7.35 -2.21 1.47
CA THR A 8 -8.75 -2.42 1.84
C THR A 8 -9.30 -1.23 2.65
N ASP A 9 -10.58 -0.95 2.46
CA ASP A 9 -11.33 -0.02 3.31
C ASP A 9 -12.77 -0.52 3.43
N ARG A 10 -13.16 -0.98 4.63
CA ARG A 10 -14.48 -1.57 4.92
C ARG A 10 -15.64 -0.68 4.45
N LYS A 11 -15.50 0.65 4.55
CA LYS A 11 -16.53 1.61 4.15
C LYS A 11 -16.83 1.60 2.65
N MET A 12 -15.94 1.03 1.83
CA MET A 12 -16.05 1.00 0.38
C MET A 12 -16.43 -0.38 -0.19
N LEU A 13 -16.45 -1.41 0.66
CA LEU A 13 -16.67 -2.79 0.21
C LEU A 13 -18.15 -3.15 -0.01
N GLY A 14 -19.11 -2.36 0.54
CA GLY A 14 -20.51 -2.72 0.55
C GLY A 14 -20.72 -4.00 1.38
N ASP A 15 -21.36 -5.02 0.80
CA ASP A 15 -21.64 -6.30 1.47
C ASP A 15 -20.46 -7.29 1.39
N ARG A 16 -19.35 -6.93 0.74
CA ARG A 16 -18.16 -7.80 0.56
C ARG A 16 -17.27 -7.76 1.81
N SER A 17 -16.64 -8.90 2.11
CA SER A 17 -15.60 -8.96 3.14
C SER A 17 -14.24 -8.49 2.63
N GLU A 18 -13.33 -8.11 3.55
CA GLU A 18 -11.93 -7.81 3.23
C GLU A 18 -11.21 -9.02 2.61
N ILE A 19 -11.57 -10.24 3.03
CA ILE A 19 -11.00 -11.49 2.50
C ILE A 19 -11.40 -11.68 1.03
N GLU A 20 -12.68 -11.47 0.72
CA GLU A 20 -13.16 -11.55 -0.67
C GLU A 20 -12.52 -10.45 -1.52
N ALA A 21 -12.46 -9.23 -1.04
CA ALA A 21 -11.81 -8.13 -1.74
C ALA A 21 -10.33 -8.41 -2.00
N ALA A 22 -9.58 -8.94 -1.03
CA ALA A 22 -8.19 -9.34 -1.18
C ALA A 22 -8.01 -10.41 -2.25
N ARG A 23 -8.86 -11.46 -2.23
CA ARG A 23 -8.83 -12.52 -3.25
C ARG A 23 -9.05 -11.94 -4.65
N LEU A 24 -10.06 -11.09 -4.82
CA LEU A 24 -10.36 -10.46 -6.10
C LEU A 24 -9.24 -9.53 -6.58
N CYS A 25 -8.58 -8.81 -5.67
CA CYS A 25 -7.40 -8.01 -5.99
C CYS A 25 -6.25 -8.87 -6.52
N TYR A 26 -5.92 -9.99 -5.85
CA TYR A 26 -4.87 -10.91 -6.30
C TYR A 26 -5.23 -11.54 -7.66
N GLU A 27 -6.47 -11.98 -7.84
CA GLU A 27 -6.95 -12.48 -9.14
C GLU A 27 -6.86 -11.42 -10.25
N GLY A 28 -7.03 -10.14 -9.92
CA GLY A 28 -6.86 -9.01 -10.83
C GLY A 28 -5.41 -8.62 -11.10
N GLY A 29 -4.44 -9.23 -10.38
CA GLY A 29 -3.02 -9.03 -10.60
C GLY A 29 -2.37 -8.00 -9.68
N ALA A 30 -3.00 -7.63 -8.56
CA ALA A 30 -2.34 -6.84 -7.53
C ALA A 30 -1.12 -7.58 -6.97
N ASP A 31 -0.02 -6.88 -6.76
CA ASP A 31 1.21 -7.45 -6.21
C ASP A 31 1.17 -7.48 -4.68
N VAL A 32 0.48 -6.50 -4.10
CA VAL A 32 0.34 -6.33 -2.66
C VAL A 32 -1.11 -6.05 -2.32
N VAL A 33 -1.60 -6.67 -1.24
CA VAL A 33 -2.82 -6.25 -0.55
C VAL A 33 -2.45 -5.80 0.86
N GLN A 34 -2.88 -4.60 1.25
CA GLN A 34 -2.78 -4.11 2.62
C GLN A 34 -4.14 -4.18 3.30
N LEU A 35 -4.18 -4.86 4.45
CA LEU A 35 -5.36 -4.88 5.31
C LEU A 35 -5.39 -3.63 6.17
N ARG A 36 -6.39 -2.76 5.92
CA ARG A 36 -6.67 -1.59 6.74
C ARG A 36 -8.07 -1.71 7.35
N MET A 37 -8.13 -2.05 8.63
CA MET A 37 -9.35 -2.18 9.42
C MET A 37 -9.28 -1.21 10.61
N LYS A 38 -9.79 -0.01 10.43
CA LYS A 38 -9.94 0.97 11.52
C LYS A 38 -11.18 0.60 12.35
N ASP A 39 -11.15 0.92 13.64
CA ASP A 39 -12.27 0.73 14.56
C ASP A 39 -12.78 -0.72 14.65
N THR A 40 -11.85 -1.69 14.57
CA THR A 40 -12.15 -3.14 14.61
C THR A 40 -11.42 -3.81 15.76
N ASP A 41 -12.06 -4.76 16.42
CA ASP A 41 -11.48 -5.56 17.49
C ASP A 41 -10.27 -6.36 16.99
N GLY A 42 -9.21 -6.43 17.81
CA GLY A 42 -7.96 -7.12 17.45
C GLY A 42 -8.16 -8.59 17.08
N GLY A 43 -9.09 -9.29 17.73
CA GLY A 43 -9.40 -10.70 17.43
C GLY A 43 -10.02 -10.88 16.04
N GLU A 44 -10.96 -10.01 15.63
CA GLU A 44 -11.53 -10.03 14.29
C GLU A 44 -10.45 -9.70 13.24
N MET A 45 -9.68 -8.63 13.48
CA MET A 45 -8.61 -8.23 12.56
C MET A 45 -7.59 -9.35 12.37
N LEU A 46 -7.19 -10.04 13.45
CA LEU A 46 -6.26 -11.16 13.37
C LEU A 46 -6.82 -12.34 12.57
N ARG A 47 -8.10 -12.68 12.77
CA ARG A 47 -8.76 -13.73 11.99
C ARG A 47 -8.73 -13.40 10.50
N VAL A 48 -9.13 -12.20 10.13
CA VAL A 48 -9.12 -11.72 8.73
C VAL A 48 -7.70 -11.70 8.17
N ALA A 49 -6.72 -11.20 8.94
CA ALA A 49 -5.32 -11.14 8.52
C ALA A 49 -4.75 -12.53 8.20
N LYS A 50 -5.03 -13.56 9.03
CA LYS A 50 -4.58 -14.93 8.76
C LYS A 50 -5.17 -15.51 7.47
N GLU A 51 -6.43 -15.24 7.19
CA GLU A 51 -7.07 -15.70 5.96
C GLU A 51 -6.49 -15.00 4.72
N ILE A 52 -6.23 -13.69 4.80
CA ILE A 52 -5.60 -12.94 3.69
C ILE A 52 -4.14 -13.39 3.49
N GLN A 53 -3.37 -13.67 4.55
CA GLN A 53 -2.02 -14.21 4.41
C GLN A 53 -2.03 -15.57 3.69
N ALA A 54 -2.98 -16.45 4.01
CA ALA A 54 -3.12 -17.71 3.30
C ALA A 54 -3.41 -17.52 1.80
N LEU A 55 -4.25 -16.54 1.45
CA LEU A 55 -4.48 -16.15 0.05
C LEU A 55 -3.21 -15.58 -0.60
N ALA A 56 -2.47 -14.69 0.07
CA ALA A 56 -1.23 -14.13 -0.45
C ALA A 56 -0.23 -15.24 -0.81
N ASN A 57 -0.06 -16.23 0.07
CA ASN A 57 0.76 -17.40 -0.18
C ASN A 57 0.27 -18.22 -1.39
N GLN A 58 -1.04 -18.43 -1.51
CA GLN A 58 -1.64 -19.15 -2.63
C GLN A 58 -1.38 -18.47 -3.98
N TYR A 59 -1.45 -17.14 -4.02
CA TYR A 59 -1.22 -16.35 -5.24
C TYR A 59 0.25 -15.97 -5.46
N ASN A 60 1.15 -16.31 -4.53
CA ASN A 60 2.55 -15.85 -4.49
C ASN A 60 2.65 -14.34 -4.58
N ARG A 61 1.95 -13.66 -3.66
CA ARG A 61 1.84 -12.20 -3.54
C ARG A 61 2.12 -11.76 -2.10
N PHE A 62 2.27 -10.46 -1.90
CA PHE A 62 2.56 -9.88 -0.60
C PHE A 62 1.30 -9.47 0.14
N PHE A 63 1.31 -9.68 1.45
CA PHE A 63 0.30 -9.21 2.37
C PHE A 63 0.91 -8.30 3.44
N ILE A 64 0.36 -7.10 3.58
CA ILE A 64 0.82 -6.09 4.53
C ILE A 64 -0.33 -5.76 5.50
N VAL A 65 -0.02 -5.61 6.79
CA VAL A 65 -0.97 -5.13 7.79
C VAL A 65 -0.74 -3.64 8.03
N ASN A 66 -1.82 -2.86 8.17
CA ASN A 66 -1.72 -1.43 8.47
C ASN A 66 -1.72 -1.20 9.98
N ASP A 67 -0.79 -0.40 10.52
CA ASP A 67 -0.64 0.11 11.89
C ASP A 67 -0.42 -0.95 12.99
N ARG A 68 -1.02 -2.13 12.91
CA ARG A 68 -1.09 -3.14 14.00
C ARG A 68 0.05 -4.15 13.89
N ILE A 69 1.20 -3.84 14.51
CA ILE A 69 2.40 -4.72 14.53
C ILE A 69 2.08 -6.07 15.18
N ASP A 70 1.30 -6.09 16.25
CA ASP A 70 0.88 -7.30 16.94
C ASP A 70 0.09 -8.25 16.01
N VAL A 71 -0.81 -7.70 15.20
CA VAL A 71 -1.57 -8.47 14.21
C VAL A 71 -0.67 -8.97 13.08
N ALA A 72 0.26 -8.13 12.60
CA ALA A 72 1.22 -8.52 11.55
C ALA A 72 2.05 -9.73 11.99
N ILE A 73 2.61 -9.68 13.20
CA ILE A 73 3.41 -10.78 13.78
C ILE A 73 2.57 -12.06 13.94
N LEU A 74 1.39 -11.94 14.58
CA LEU A 74 0.53 -13.09 14.88
C LEU A 74 -0.11 -13.74 13.63
N ALA A 75 -0.26 -12.98 12.56
CA ALA A 75 -0.74 -13.47 11.27
C ALA A 75 0.40 -13.98 10.37
N SER A 76 1.65 -13.81 10.76
CA SER A 76 2.83 -14.04 9.93
C SER A 76 2.74 -13.30 8.59
N ALA A 77 2.28 -12.04 8.63
CA ALA A 77 2.21 -11.19 7.47
C ALA A 77 3.60 -10.93 6.89
N ASP A 78 3.68 -10.68 5.57
CA ASP A 78 4.95 -10.35 4.93
C ASP A 78 5.50 -9.00 5.41
N GLY A 79 4.61 -8.10 5.89
CA GLY A 79 5.05 -6.82 6.43
C GLY A 79 3.97 -6.02 7.16
N ILE A 80 4.42 -4.87 7.62
CA ILE A 80 3.65 -3.84 8.31
C ILE A 80 3.81 -2.49 7.59
N HIS A 81 2.77 -1.66 7.55
CA HIS A 81 2.86 -0.28 7.09
C HIS A 81 2.47 0.69 8.21
N LEU A 82 3.34 1.66 8.48
CA LEU A 82 3.21 2.61 9.59
C LEU A 82 3.11 4.06 9.09
N GLY A 83 2.23 4.83 9.70
CA GLY A 83 2.11 6.26 9.49
C GLY A 83 2.97 7.07 10.47
N GLN A 84 2.99 8.40 10.29
CA GLN A 84 3.80 9.32 11.11
C GLN A 84 3.38 9.39 12.59
N SER A 85 2.14 9.02 12.91
CA SER A 85 1.60 9.00 14.28
C SER A 85 1.61 7.63 14.94
N ASP A 86 2.06 6.59 14.22
CA ASP A 86 2.15 5.24 14.73
C ASP A 86 3.44 5.01 15.52
N ILE A 87 3.71 3.76 15.91
CA ILE A 87 4.97 3.40 16.57
C ILE A 87 6.15 3.77 15.66
N PRO A 88 7.22 4.41 16.19
CA PRO A 88 8.39 4.75 15.40
C PRO A 88 8.98 3.56 14.64
N ILE A 89 9.42 3.79 13.41
CA ILE A 89 9.99 2.75 12.53
C ILE A 89 11.13 2.00 13.20
N SER A 90 12.03 2.69 13.90
CA SER A 90 13.15 2.08 14.63
C SER A 90 12.70 1.13 15.74
N GLU A 91 11.61 1.46 16.44
CA GLU A 91 11.05 0.57 17.47
C GLU A 91 10.32 -0.62 16.83
N ALA A 92 9.60 -0.39 15.72
CA ALA A 92 8.98 -1.46 14.96
C ALA A 92 10.03 -2.45 14.43
N ARG A 93 11.14 -1.96 13.87
CA ARG A 93 12.26 -2.79 13.39
C ARG A 93 12.85 -3.65 14.49
N ARG A 94 13.01 -3.10 15.69
CA ARG A 94 13.49 -3.88 16.87
C ARG A 94 12.54 -5.01 17.27
N LEU A 95 11.23 -4.83 17.06
CA LEU A 95 10.22 -5.84 17.39
C LEU A 95 10.12 -6.93 16.33
N VAL A 96 10.14 -6.56 15.03
CA VAL A 96 9.87 -7.50 13.95
C VAL A 96 11.13 -8.13 13.34
N GLY A 97 12.33 -7.62 13.68
CA GLY A 97 13.60 -8.09 13.10
C GLY A 97 13.75 -7.71 11.64
N ASP A 98 14.69 -8.33 10.94
CA ASP A 98 15.05 -7.99 9.57
C ASP A 98 14.20 -8.70 8.50
N GLU A 99 13.45 -9.74 8.88
CA GLU A 99 12.69 -10.56 7.94
C GLU A 99 11.34 -9.94 7.52
N MET A 100 10.71 -9.13 8.38
CA MET A 100 9.43 -8.51 8.09
C MET A 100 9.61 -7.17 7.38
N ILE A 101 8.89 -6.97 6.28
CA ILE A 101 8.90 -5.73 5.53
C ILE A 101 8.25 -4.60 6.33
N ILE A 102 8.91 -3.46 6.46
CA ILE A 102 8.35 -2.24 7.06
C ILE A 102 8.17 -1.17 5.99
N GLY A 103 6.94 -0.75 5.78
CA GLY A 103 6.61 0.44 4.98
C GLY A 103 6.37 1.65 5.86
N ALA A 104 6.74 2.82 5.38
CA ALA A 104 6.52 4.09 6.06
C ALA A 104 5.76 5.09 5.18
N SER A 105 4.71 5.73 5.72
CA SER A 105 4.07 6.89 5.09
C SER A 105 4.95 8.13 5.24
N VAL A 106 5.23 8.83 4.13
CA VAL A 106 6.04 10.05 4.13
C VAL A 106 5.43 11.10 3.19
N HIS A 107 5.71 12.39 3.47
CA HIS A 107 5.15 13.53 2.75
C HIS A 107 6.22 14.44 2.12
N ASN A 108 7.48 14.29 2.50
CA ASN A 108 8.62 15.09 2.03
C ASN A 108 9.94 14.30 2.14
N VAL A 109 11.00 14.85 1.60
CA VAL A 109 12.34 14.26 1.56
C VAL A 109 12.91 14.02 2.96
N GLU A 110 12.72 14.95 3.91
CA GLU A 110 13.26 14.82 5.27
C GLU A 110 12.65 13.58 5.98
N GLN A 111 11.33 13.40 5.89
CA GLN A 111 10.66 12.23 6.42
C GLN A 111 11.08 10.94 5.72
N ALA A 112 11.32 11.00 4.40
CA ALA A 112 11.75 9.86 3.61
C ALA A 112 13.13 9.36 4.04
N VAL A 113 14.12 10.26 4.12
CA VAL A 113 15.49 9.94 4.56
C VAL A 113 15.46 9.37 5.98
N LYS A 114 14.75 10.04 6.90
CA LYS A 114 14.64 9.56 8.27
C LYS A 114 13.99 8.18 8.37
N ALA A 115 12.93 7.91 7.62
CA ALA A 115 12.27 6.60 7.65
C ALA A 115 13.20 5.47 7.18
N VAL A 116 14.02 5.74 6.15
CA VAL A 116 15.03 4.78 5.65
C VAL A 116 16.13 4.55 6.70
N GLU A 117 16.65 5.62 7.32
CA GLU A 117 17.64 5.53 8.40
C GLU A 117 17.10 4.73 9.60
N ASP A 118 15.81 4.87 9.91
CA ASP A 118 15.11 4.15 10.97
C ASP A 118 14.78 2.67 10.59
N GLY A 119 15.02 2.25 9.33
CA GLY A 119 14.89 0.87 8.88
C GLY A 119 13.63 0.56 8.07
N ALA A 120 13.02 1.53 7.39
CA ALA A 120 11.95 1.27 6.44
C ALA A 120 12.49 0.61 5.16
N ASP A 121 11.77 -0.40 4.65
CA ASP A 121 12.12 -1.14 3.42
C ASP A 121 11.46 -0.54 2.17
N TYR A 122 10.38 0.23 2.33
CA TYR A 122 9.74 1.00 1.27
C TYR A 122 8.98 2.20 1.83
N LEU A 123 8.70 3.16 0.98
CA LEU A 123 7.99 4.40 1.33
C LEU A 123 6.64 4.50 0.62
N GLY A 124 5.60 4.86 1.36
CA GLY A 124 4.31 5.29 0.85
C GLY A 124 4.28 6.81 0.76
N VAL A 125 4.40 7.38 -0.44
CA VAL A 125 4.50 8.82 -0.65
C VAL A 125 3.15 9.40 -1.04
N GLY A 126 2.64 10.33 -0.26
CA GLY A 126 1.35 11.00 -0.57
C GLY A 126 0.73 11.78 0.57
N SER A 127 -0.45 12.40 0.35
CA SER A 127 -1.34 12.17 -0.80
C SER A 127 -0.90 12.97 -2.01
N ILE A 128 -0.63 12.30 -3.11
CA ILE A 128 -0.17 12.94 -4.36
C ILE A 128 -1.27 13.84 -4.95
N PHE A 129 -2.49 13.31 -5.04
CA PHE A 129 -3.67 14.06 -5.47
C PHE A 129 -4.66 14.17 -4.30
N THR A 130 -5.57 15.13 -4.36
CA THR A 130 -6.63 15.30 -3.38
C THR A 130 -7.48 14.04 -3.27
N THR A 131 -7.77 13.61 -2.05
CA THR A 131 -8.56 12.40 -1.77
C THR A 131 -9.46 12.60 -0.55
N SER A 132 -10.64 11.98 -0.57
CA SER A 132 -11.56 11.92 0.58
C SER A 132 -11.41 10.64 1.41
N THR A 133 -10.59 9.69 0.97
CA THR A 133 -10.43 8.38 1.64
C THR A 133 -9.77 8.48 3.01
N LYS A 134 -8.82 9.40 3.17
CA LYS A 134 -8.15 9.72 4.44
C LYS A 134 -8.18 11.23 4.64
N PRO A 135 -9.20 11.78 5.34
CA PRO A 135 -9.37 13.23 5.49
C PRO A 135 -8.21 13.95 6.19
N ASP A 136 -7.53 13.25 7.09
CA ASP A 136 -6.41 13.76 7.90
C ASP A 136 -5.07 13.75 7.14
N ALA A 137 -5.03 13.19 5.92
CA ALA A 137 -3.80 13.15 5.14
C ALA A 137 -3.51 14.54 4.56
N GLU A 138 -2.24 14.91 4.54
CA GLU A 138 -1.74 16.05 3.78
C GLU A 138 -2.13 15.87 2.31
N GLN A 139 -2.72 16.89 1.70
CA GLN A 139 -3.44 16.76 0.43
C GLN A 139 -2.71 17.48 -0.70
N GLY A 140 -2.65 16.82 -1.88
CA GLY A 140 -2.24 17.49 -3.11
C GLY A 140 -0.76 17.85 -3.14
N LEU A 141 0.14 16.98 -2.67
CA LEU A 141 1.59 17.20 -2.72
C LEU A 141 2.12 17.37 -4.15
N GLY A 142 1.40 16.85 -5.14
CA GLY A 142 1.84 16.85 -6.54
C GLY A 142 2.81 15.70 -6.84
N ILE A 143 3.12 15.53 -8.11
CA ILE A 143 4.00 14.43 -8.57
C ILE A 143 5.49 14.72 -8.37
N ASP A 144 5.87 15.99 -8.24
CA ASP A 144 7.27 16.40 -8.12
C ASP A 144 7.93 15.82 -6.85
N VAL A 145 7.16 15.69 -5.75
CA VAL A 145 7.65 15.09 -4.50
C VAL A 145 8.13 13.64 -4.70
N ILE A 146 7.60 12.90 -5.69
CA ILE A 146 8.06 11.55 -6.02
C ILE A 146 9.49 11.60 -6.54
N MET A 147 9.78 12.52 -7.45
CA MET A 147 11.11 12.71 -8.03
C MET A 147 12.12 13.12 -6.97
N ASP A 148 11.77 14.13 -6.16
CA ASP A 148 12.64 14.61 -5.08
C ASP A 148 13.01 13.51 -4.08
N ILE A 149 12.03 12.67 -3.68
CA ILE A 149 12.25 11.55 -2.77
C ILE A 149 13.09 10.46 -3.46
N LYS A 150 12.79 10.13 -4.73
CA LYS A 150 13.57 9.12 -5.49
C LYS A 150 15.03 9.50 -5.68
N GLU A 151 15.36 10.80 -5.73
CA GLU A 151 16.73 11.29 -5.77
C GLU A 151 17.45 11.15 -4.42
N ALA A 152 16.69 11.13 -3.31
CA ALA A 152 17.24 11.15 -1.95
C ALA A 152 17.38 9.76 -1.31
N VAL A 153 16.66 8.73 -1.80
CA VAL A 153 16.65 7.39 -1.19
C VAL A 153 16.67 6.28 -2.24
N ASP A 154 17.25 5.13 -1.86
CA ASP A 154 17.38 3.95 -2.74
C ASP A 154 16.24 2.93 -2.56
N VAL A 155 15.41 3.06 -1.52
CA VAL A 155 14.30 2.13 -1.28
C VAL A 155 13.13 2.36 -2.25
N PRO A 156 12.30 1.34 -2.51
CA PRO A 156 11.12 1.48 -3.35
C PRO A 156 10.17 2.59 -2.87
N VAL A 157 9.66 3.39 -3.81
CA VAL A 157 8.69 4.46 -3.59
C VAL A 157 7.34 4.06 -4.19
N VAL A 158 6.32 3.96 -3.35
CA VAL A 158 4.94 3.65 -3.72
C VAL A 158 4.09 4.91 -3.55
N ALA A 159 3.63 5.48 -4.66
CA ALA A 159 2.79 6.68 -4.62
C ALA A 159 1.37 6.34 -4.15
N ILE A 160 0.78 7.22 -3.34
CA ILE A 160 -0.58 7.04 -2.79
C ILE A 160 -1.35 8.37 -2.77
N GLY A 161 -2.68 8.28 -2.78
CA GLY A 161 -3.60 9.41 -2.61
C GLY A 161 -4.20 9.91 -3.92
N GLY A 162 -5.51 9.72 -4.08
CA GLY A 162 -6.29 10.17 -5.24
C GLY A 162 -5.94 9.46 -6.56
N ILE A 163 -5.15 8.39 -6.52
CA ILE A 163 -4.70 7.67 -7.70
C ILE A 163 -5.85 6.81 -8.26
N ASN A 164 -6.02 6.88 -9.58
CA ASN A 164 -7.03 6.16 -10.34
C ASN A 164 -6.56 5.97 -11.80
N LYS A 165 -7.39 5.37 -12.67
CA LYS A 165 -7.01 5.10 -14.05
C LYS A 165 -6.71 6.35 -14.90
N GLY A 166 -7.18 7.52 -14.49
CA GLY A 166 -6.93 8.78 -15.21
C GLY A 166 -5.54 9.37 -14.94
N ASN A 167 -4.88 8.99 -13.84
CA ASN A 167 -3.62 9.60 -13.40
C ASN A 167 -2.54 8.61 -12.93
N ILE A 168 -2.82 7.31 -12.89
CA ILE A 168 -1.84 6.30 -12.42
C ILE A 168 -0.55 6.31 -13.24
N LEU A 169 -0.63 6.59 -14.54
CA LEU A 169 0.55 6.64 -15.39
C LEU A 169 1.41 7.87 -15.12
N ASP A 170 0.84 8.97 -14.64
CA ASP A 170 1.60 10.17 -14.32
C ASP A 170 2.53 9.92 -13.12
N VAL A 171 2.05 9.23 -12.07
CA VAL A 171 2.90 8.87 -10.92
C VAL A 171 3.97 7.85 -11.29
N MET A 172 3.65 6.88 -12.15
CA MET A 172 4.64 5.90 -12.63
C MET A 172 5.71 6.56 -13.50
N ARG A 173 5.35 7.57 -14.29
CA ARG A 173 6.28 8.36 -15.11
C ARG A 173 7.13 9.33 -14.30
N ALA A 174 6.63 9.79 -13.15
CA ALA A 174 7.40 10.56 -12.17
C ALA A 174 8.45 9.72 -11.42
N GLY A 175 8.53 8.42 -11.69
CA GLY A 175 9.56 7.53 -11.13
C GLY A 175 9.09 6.67 -9.94
N ALA A 176 7.81 6.67 -9.60
CA ALA A 176 7.30 5.75 -8.58
C ALA A 176 7.54 4.28 -9.01
N ASP A 177 7.94 3.44 -8.06
CA ASP A 177 8.12 2.00 -8.27
C ASP A 177 6.77 1.26 -8.26
N GLY A 178 5.76 1.88 -7.64
CA GLY A 178 4.40 1.37 -7.60
C GLY A 178 3.36 2.43 -7.25
N ALA A 179 2.10 2.06 -7.41
CA ALA A 179 0.95 2.89 -7.07
C ALA A 179 0.01 2.17 -6.10
N ALA A 180 -0.26 2.80 -4.95
CA ALA A 180 -1.23 2.32 -3.97
C ALA A 180 -2.59 2.97 -4.19
N VAL A 181 -3.63 2.15 -4.23
CA VAL A 181 -4.99 2.59 -4.49
C VAL A 181 -5.98 2.00 -3.48
N VAL A 182 -6.99 2.78 -3.14
CA VAL A 182 -8.12 2.36 -2.29
C VAL A 182 -9.40 2.39 -3.13
N SER A 183 -10.03 3.55 -3.26
CA SER A 183 -11.34 3.70 -3.91
C SER A 183 -11.35 3.32 -5.39
N ALA A 184 -10.22 3.46 -6.09
CA ALA A 184 -10.10 3.08 -7.49
C ALA A 184 -10.35 1.58 -7.73
N ILE A 185 -10.23 0.75 -6.69
CA ILE A 185 -10.50 -0.68 -6.70
C ILE A 185 -11.66 -1.02 -5.77
N MET A 186 -11.58 -0.67 -4.47
CA MET A 186 -12.51 -1.13 -3.43
C MET A 186 -13.94 -0.63 -3.63
N ALA A 187 -14.13 0.56 -4.19
CA ALA A 187 -15.45 1.14 -4.46
C ALA A 187 -16.08 0.67 -5.78
N LYS A 188 -15.42 -0.24 -6.52
CA LYS A 188 -15.94 -0.75 -7.78
C LYS A 188 -16.83 -1.97 -7.56
N GLU A 189 -17.83 -2.13 -8.41
CA GLU A 189 -18.69 -3.31 -8.43
C GLU A 189 -17.86 -4.57 -8.75
N ASP A 190 -16.99 -4.51 -9.74
CA ASP A 190 -16.04 -5.56 -10.10
C ASP A 190 -14.61 -5.18 -9.70
N ILE A 191 -14.23 -5.60 -8.47
CA ILE A 191 -12.89 -5.39 -7.90
C ILE A 191 -11.80 -6.03 -8.77
N LYS A 192 -12.04 -7.25 -9.26
CA LYS A 192 -11.07 -8.00 -10.07
C LYS A 192 -10.76 -7.28 -11.37
N SER A 193 -11.78 -6.89 -12.11
CA SER A 193 -11.61 -6.16 -13.37
C SER A 193 -10.94 -4.79 -13.14
N ALA A 194 -11.29 -4.08 -12.05
CA ALA A 194 -10.68 -2.79 -11.73
C ALA A 194 -9.17 -2.94 -11.41
N ALA A 195 -8.79 -3.94 -10.63
CA ALA A 195 -7.39 -4.25 -10.34
C ALA A 195 -6.64 -4.64 -11.63
N HIS A 196 -7.25 -5.49 -12.47
CA HIS A 196 -6.67 -5.93 -13.73
C HIS A 196 -6.42 -4.76 -14.69
N GLU A 197 -7.39 -3.86 -14.85
CA GLU A 197 -7.26 -2.67 -15.71
C GLU A 197 -6.04 -1.84 -15.30
N LEU A 198 -5.92 -1.49 -14.01
CA LEU A 198 -4.80 -0.70 -13.50
C LEU A 198 -3.45 -1.42 -13.68
N LYS A 199 -3.40 -2.73 -13.39
CA LYS A 199 -2.17 -3.52 -13.57
C LYS A 199 -1.71 -3.55 -15.01
N VAL A 200 -2.63 -3.78 -15.95
CA VAL A 200 -2.33 -3.81 -17.39
C VAL A 200 -1.85 -2.45 -17.88
N MET A 201 -2.45 -1.34 -17.41
CA MET A 201 -1.98 0.01 -17.74
C MET A 201 -0.52 0.22 -17.33
N ILE A 202 -0.15 -0.13 -16.09
CA ILE A 202 1.23 -0.01 -15.59
C ILE A 202 2.20 -0.84 -16.44
N LEU A 203 1.86 -2.11 -16.70
CA LEU A 203 2.71 -3.02 -17.46
C LEU A 203 2.92 -2.57 -18.90
N ASN A 204 1.87 -2.09 -19.56
CA ASN A 204 1.96 -1.60 -20.94
C ASN A 204 2.79 -0.32 -21.05
N ASP A 205 2.61 0.63 -20.12
CA ASP A 205 3.41 1.86 -20.11
C ASP A 205 4.91 1.54 -19.90
N ARG A 206 5.22 0.59 -19.01
CA ARG A 206 6.60 0.15 -18.77
C ARG A 206 7.25 -0.47 -20.00
N ARG A 207 6.51 -1.35 -20.73
CA ARG A 207 7.00 -1.96 -21.97
C ARG A 207 7.29 -0.93 -23.07
N ASN A 208 6.47 0.11 -23.15
CA ASN A 208 6.61 1.16 -24.15
C ASN A 208 7.78 2.12 -23.86
N ARG A 209 8.34 2.08 -22.64
CA ARG A 209 9.48 2.92 -22.23
C ARG A 209 10.83 2.20 -22.28
N GLN A 210 10.84 0.87 -22.47
CA GLN A 210 12.04 0.04 -22.71
C GLN A 210 12.38 -0.03 -24.21
#